data_b550ab10b1745bfd38ff55bf18a4f3ee
#
_entry.id   b550ab10b1745bfd38ff55bf18a4f3ee
#
_cell.length_a   1.000
_cell.length_b   1.000
_cell.length_c   1.000
_cell.angle_alpha   90.00
_cell.angle_beta   90.00
_cell.angle_gamma   90.00
#
_symmetry.space_group_name_H-M   'P 1'
#
loop_
_entity.id
_entity.type
_entity.pdbx_description
1 polymer ?
#
loop_
_entity_poly.entity_id
_entity_poly.type
_entity_poly.pdbx_seq_one_letter_code
_entity_poly.pdbx_strand_id
1 'polypeptide(L)'
;MEIKMTKNTVFETLNTIKINKKDIEKKGQFNYISWATAWDHVSRAYPDVTFTKKLSDIDGFVSVSITIEGRTLTEEFPILDYKNKPIPQPNAFQINTAFQRGLVKCLGMFGYGLFIYKGEDLPPDNVPRETIQEQPKEDYVDEDNHADNMEKEGYEVVINSIDNIDDLVSWGKDNADKINKSNHTEYIRGIFISRKTALEDRV
;
A
#
# COMPACT_ATOMS: atom_id res chain seq x y z
N MET A 1 -1.54 46.54 -21.42
CA MET A 1 -2.27 45.28 -21.63
C MET A 1 -1.75 44.32 -20.59
N GLU A 2 -2.40 44.21 -19.43
CA GLU A 2 -1.97 43.28 -18.38
C GLU A 2 -2.34 41.85 -18.81
N ILE A 3 -1.33 41.01 -18.97
CA ILE A 3 -1.53 39.57 -19.17
C ILE A 3 -1.98 39.05 -17.80
N LYS A 4 -3.28 38.85 -17.58
CA LYS A 4 -3.79 38.03 -16.46
C LYS A 4 -3.24 36.63 -16.62
N MET A 5 -2.18 36.30 -15.87
CA MET A 5 -1.77 34.91 -15.69
C MET A 5 -2.94 34.17 -15.03
N THR A 6 -3.64 33.32 -15.77
CA THR A 6 -4.64 32.44 -15.21
C THR A 6 -3.93 31.47 -14.27
N LYS A 7 -4.27 31.52 -12.98
CA LYS A 7 -3.78 30.56 -11.97
C LYS A 7 -4.27 29.18 -12.39
N ASN A 8 -3.36 28.20 -12.49
CA ASN A 8 -3.73 26.81 -12.76
C ASN A 8 -4.75 26.34 -11.72
N THR A 9 -5.70 25.54 -12.15
CA THR A 9 -6.64 24.87 -11.24
C THR A 9 -5.91 23.84 -10.38
N VAL A 10 -6.52 23.45 -9.25
CA VAL A 10 -5.99 22.36 -8.39
C VAL A 10 -5.72 21.11 -9.22
N PHE A 11 -6.65 20.76 -10.10
CA PHE A 11 -6.52 19.58 -10.96
C PHE A 11 -5.31 19.68 -11.92
N GLU A 12 -5.17 20.80 -12.61
CA GLU A 12 -4.03 21.02 -13.52
C GLU A 12 -2.71 20.96 -12.77
N THR A 13 -2.62 21.60 -11.61
CA THR A 13 -1.41 21.60 -10.78
C THR A 13 -1.04 20.19 -10.35
N LEU A 14 -1.98 19.45 -9.76
CA LEU A 14 -1.71 18.10 -9.26
C LEU A 14 -1.46 17.09 -10.38
N ASN A 15 -2.11 17.26 -11.54
CA ASN A 15 -1.92 16.38 -12.69
C ASN A 15 -0.55 16.55 -13.36
N THR A 16 0.15 17.66 -13.13
CA THR A 16 1.51 17.90 -13.64
C THR A 16 2.62 17.37 -12.72
N ILE A 17 2.30 16.98 -11.50
CA ILE A 17 3.28 16.43 -10.56
C ILE A 17 3.85 15.13 -11.12
N LYS A 18 5.18 15.12 -11.35
CA LYS A 18 5.88 13.92 -11.83
C LYS A 18 6.02 12.92 -10.69
N ILE A 19 5.50 11.72 -10.91
CA ILE A 19 5.66 10.59 -10.00
C ILE A 19 6.78 9.73 -10.58
N ASN A 20 7.84 9.50 -9.79
CA ASN A 20 8.94 8.66 -10.23
C ASN A 20 8.50 7.20 -10.31
N LYS A 21 9.08 6.44 -11.24
CA LYS A 21 8.78 4.99 -11.37
C LYS A 21 9.03 4.22 -10.07
N LYS A 22 10.07 4.58 -9.31
CA LYS A 22 10.40 3.99 -8.00
C LYS A 22 9.33 4.21 -6.92
N ASP A 23 8.47 5.21 -7.10
CA ASP A 23 7.40 5.56 -6.16
C ASP A 23 6.05 4.91 -6.55
N ILE A 24 6.08 4.13 -7.64
CA ILE A 24 4.93 3.34 -8.13
C ILE A 24 5.18 1.88 -7.79
N GLU A 25 4.40 1.36 -6.86
CA GLU A 25 4.42 -0.04 -6.46
C GLU A 25 3.50 -0.85 -7.37
N LYS A 26 3.89 -2.09 -7.70
CA LYS A 26 3.04 -3.03 -8.45
C LYS A 26 2.45 -4.07 -7.50
N LYS A 27 1.16 -4.33 -7.64
CA LYS A 27 0.48 -5.42 -6.96
C LYS A 27 -0.39 -6.18 -7.94
N GLY A 28 0.10 -7.32 -8.42
CA GLY A 28 -0.50 -8.02 -9.55
C GLY A 28 -0.46 -7.16 -10.81
N GLN A 29 -1.61 -6.95 -11.43
CA GLN A 29 -1.73 -6.10 -12.64
C GLN A 29 -1.93 -4.60 -12.33
N PHE A 30 -2.08 -4.21 -11.06
CA PHE A 30 -2.37 -2.85 -10.64
C PHE A 30 -1.12 -2.12 -10.19
N ASN A 31 -1.09 -0.82 -10.47
CA ASN A 31 -0.07 0.09 -9.98
C ASN A 31 -0.62 0.87 -8.79
N TYR A 32 0.22 1.12 -7.79
CA TYR A 32 -0.14 1.84 -6.58
C TYR A 32 0.89 2.92 -6.28
N ILE A 33 0.45 3.99 -5.66
CA ILE A 33 1.33 4.98 -5.03
C ILE A 33 1.12 4.83 -3.52
N SER A 34 2.21 4.83 -2.74
CA SER A 34 2.08 4.84 -1.30
C SER A 34 1.35 6.12 -0.84
N TRP A 35 0.53 5.99 0.20
CA TRP A 35 -0.19 7.15 0.75
C TRP A 35 0.79 8.22 1.25
N ALA A 36 1.96 7.83 1.75
CA ALA A 36 2.97 8.74 2.27
C ALA A 36 3.58 9.59 1.14
N THR A 37 3.95 8.96 0.02
CA THR A 37 4.43 9.67 -1.18
C THR A 37 3.37 10.62 -1.73
N ALA A 38 2.12 10.14 -1.84
CA ALA A 38 1.02 10.95 -2.32
C ALA A 38 0.78 12.19 -1.44
N TRP A 39 0.78 11.97 -0.12
CA TRP A 39 0.58 13.05 0.85
C TRP A 39 1.74 14.06 0.86
N ASP A 40 3.00 13.61 0.80
CA ASP A 40 4.16 14.49 0.71
C ASP A 40 4.08 15.40 -0.53
N HIS A 41 3.82 14.85 -1.70
CA HIS A 41 3.72 15.61 -2.93
C HIS A 41 2.60 16.64 -2.90
N VAL A 42 1.42 16.24 -2.44
CA VAL A 42 0.25 17.12 -2.41
C VAL A 42 0.40 18.19 -1.34
N SER A 43 0.94 17.87 -0.16
CA SER A 43 1.17 18.86 0.91
C SER A 43 2.25 19.88 0.54
N ARG A 44 3.22 19.53 -0.30
CA ARG A 44 4.18 20.51 -0.85
C ARG A 44 3.54 21.47 -1.84
N ALA A 45 2.60 20.97 -2.66
CA ALA A 45 1.88 21.79 -3.63
C ALA A 45 0.79 22.64 -2.97
N TYR A 46 0.16 22.11 -1.95
CA TYR A 46 -0.95 22.71 -1.20
C TYR A 46 -0.75 22.54 0.31
N PRO A 47 0.02 23.41 0.97
CA PRO A 47 0.34 23.29 2.41
C PRO A 47 -0.89 23.27 3.33
N ASP A 48 -1.99 23.90 2.90
CA ASP A 48 -3.24 23.99 3.66
C ASP A 48 -4.20 22.80 3.36
N VAL A 49 -3.73 21.77 2.65
CA VAL A 49 -4.55 20.58 2.39
C VAL A 49 -4.92 19.91 3.70
N THR A 50 -6.19 19.54 3.83
CA THR A 50 -6.68 18.78 4.99
C THR A 50 -7.41 17.54 4.54
N PHE A 51 -7.48 16.53 5.43
CA PHE A 51 -8.33 15.37 5.21
C PHE A 51 -9.04 14.94 6.48
N THR A 52 -10.18 14.28 6.31
CA THR A 52 -10.90 13.58 7.37
C THR A 52 -11.15 12.14 6.94
N LYS A 53 -11.21 11.24 7.91
CA LYS A 53 -11.50 9.82 7.67
C LYS A 53 -12.47 9.31 8.75
N LYS A 54 -13.45 8.52 8.34
CA LYS A 54 -14.40 7.84 9.24
C LYS A 54 -14.84 6.50 8.64
N LEU A 55 -15.37 5.60 9.45
CA LEU A 55 -16.14 4.50 8.90
C LEU A 55 -17.32 5.07 8.13
N SER A 56 -17.61 4.51 6.96
CA SER A 56 -18.75 4.93 6.17
C SER A 56 -20.06 4.50 6.82
N ASP A 57 -21.15 5.20 6.49
CA ASP A 57 -22.50 4.77 6.81
C ASP A 57 -22.93 3.58 5.90
N ILE A 58 -22.17 3.31 4.83
CA ILE A 58 -22.31 2.12 3.98
C ILE A 58 -21.49 1.00 4.63
N ASP A 59 -22.12 -0.13 4.92
CA ASP A 59 -21.45 -1.29 5.53
C ASP A 59 -20.30 -1.80 4.64
N GLY A 60 -19.17 -2.10 5.28
CA GLY A 60 -17.97 -2.57 4.57
C GLY A 60 -17.17 -1.48 3.85
N PHE A 61 -17.47 -0.19 4.07
CA PHE A 61 -16.75 0.93 3.46
C PHE A 61 -16.10 1.85 4.51
N VAL A 62 -15.11 2.59 4.06
CA VAL A 62 -14.53 3.74 4.75
C VAL A 62 -14.77 4.99 3.91
N SER A 63 -14.95 6.13 4.58
CA SER A 63 -15.14 7.43 3.95
C SER A 63 -13.90 8.30 4.19
N VAL A 64 -13.32 8.82 3.12
CA VAL A 64 -12.19 9.73 3.16
C VAL A 64 -12.53 11.01 2.41
N SER A 65 -12.48 12.15 3.10
CA SER A 65 -12.72 13.46 2.50
C SER A 65 -11.44 14.27 2.50
N ILE A 66 -11.11 14.90 1.38
CA ILE A 66 -9.94 15.79 1.23
C ILE A 66 -10.45 17.17 0.82
N THR A 67 -9.89 18.21 1.45
CA THR A 67 -10.18 19.59 1.11
C THR A 67 -8.92 20.29 0.62
N ILE A 68 -8.97 20.87 -0.58
CA ILE A 68 -7.90 21.65 -1.21
C ILE A 68 -8.51 22.94 -1.75
N GLU A 69 -7.98 24.09 -1.36
CA GLU A 69 -8.47 25.44 -1.76
C GLU A 69 -9.99 25.60 -1.59
N GLY A 70 -10.54 25.08 -0.49
CA GLY A 70 -11.97 25.17 -0.17
C GLY A 70 -12.88 24.18 -0.91
N ARG A 71 -12.35 23.38 -1.85
CA ARG A 71 -13.09 22.31 -2.50
C ARG A 71 -12.89 20.99 -1.75
N THR A 72 -13.98 20.35 -1.37
CA THR A 72 -13.96 19.03 -0.72
C THR A 72 -14.45 17.94 -1.67
N LEU A 73 -13.69 16.87 -1.78
CA LEU A 73 -14.10 15.61 -2.44
C LEU A 73 -14.10 14.50 -1.41
N THR A 74 -15.00 13.54 -1.57
CA THR A 74 -15.14 12.38 -0.69
C THR A 74 -15.09 11.10 -1.52
N GLU A 75 -14.29 10.15 -1.08
CA GLU A 75 -14.21 8.80 -1.60
C GLU A 75 -14.77 7.82 -0.58
N GLU A 76 -15.75 7.03 -1.00
CA GLU A 76 -16.23 5.86 -0.26
C GLU A 76 -15.48 4.63 -0.77
N PHE A 77 -14.52 4.13 0.03
CA PHE A 77 -13.63 3.05 -0.38
C PHE A 77 -14.00 1.74 0.32
N PRO A 78 -14.21 0.62 -0.42
CA PRO A 78 -14.56 -0.66 0.17
C PRO A 78 -13.38 -1.26 0.95
N ILE A 79 -13.68 -1.97 2.05
CA ILE A 79 -12.68 -2.70 2.82
C ILE A 79 -12.48 -4.07 2.18
N LEU A 80 -11.35 -4.25 1.52
CA LEU A 80 -11.04 -5.40 0.66
C LEU A 80 -9.83 -6.19 1.18
N ASP A 81 -9.85 -7.50 0.95
CA ASP A 81 -8.69 -8.36 1.11
C ASP A 81 -7.68 -8.18 -0.04
N TYR A 82 -6.60 -8.96 -0.01
CA TYR A 82 -5.54 -8.94 -1.03
C TYR A 82 -6.00 -9.42 -2.42
N LYS A 83 -7.15 -10.10 -2.51
CA LYS A 83 -7.80 -10.55 -3.76
C LYS A 83 -8.91 -9.60 -4.20
N ASN A 84 -9.00 -8.40 -3.60
CA ASN A 84 -10.05 -7.41 -3.80
C ASN A 84 -11.47 -7.94 -3.50
N LYS A 85 -11.59 -8.88 -2.55
CA LYS A 85 -12.90 -9.35 -2.07
C LYS A 85 -13.30 -8.57 -0.81
N PRO A 86 -14.59 -8.23 -0.65
CA PRO A 86 -15.09 -7.58 0.56
C PRO A 86 -14.79 -8.42 1.82
N ILE A 87 -14.41 -7.74 2.91
CA ILE A 87 -14.16 -8.36 4.21
C ILE A 87 -15.36 -8.07 5.12
N PRO A 88 -16.17 -9.09 5.49
CA PRO A 88 -17.38 -8.86 6.27
C PRO A 88 -17.14 -8.33 7.69
N GLN A 89 -16.00 -8.69 8.30
CA GLN A 89 -15.63 -8.27 9.66
C GLN A 89 -14.15 -7.84 9.66
N PRO A 90 -13.87 -6.63 9.15
CA PRO A 90 -12.51 -6.16 9.04
C PRO A 90 -11.91 -5.83 10.41
N ASN A 91 -10.66 -6.22 10.64
CA ASN A 91 -9.88 -5.78 11.79
C ASN A 91 -9.34 -4.36 11.59
N ALA A 92 -8.77 -3.78 12.66
CA ALA A 92 -8.25 -2.41 12.65
C ALA A 92 -7.17 -2.17 11.57
N PHE A 93 -6.33 -3.17 11.27
CA PHE A 93 -5.33 -3.09 10.23
C PHE A 93 -5.96 -2.99 8.83
N GLN A 94 -6.94 -3.82 8.54
CA GLN A 94 -7.67 -3.82 7.26
C GLN A 94 -8.44 -2.51 7.04
N ILE A 95 -9.06 -1.99 8.12
CA ILE A 95 -9.71 -0.67 8.10
C ILE A 95 -8.69 0.43 7.79
N ASN A 96 -7.52 0.43 8.48
CA ASN A 96 -6.47 1.41 8.24
C ASN A 96 -5.92 1.33 6.80
N THR A 97 -5.74 0.13 6.27
CA THR A 97 -5.33 -0.08 4.87
C THR A 97 -6.36 0.49 3.90
N ALA A 98 -7.66 0.29 4.15
CA ALA A 98 -8.72 0.85 3.34
C ALA A 98 -8.70 2.41 3.38
N PHE A 99 -8.48 3.02 4.55
CA PHE A 99 -8.30 4.47 4.66
C PHE A 99 -7.13 4.99 3.82
N GLN A 100 -5.99 4.31 3.85
CA GLN A 100 -4.81 4.71 3.07
C GLN A 100 -5.07 4.63 1.56
N ARG A 101 -5.71 3.56 1.10
CA ARG A 101 -6.10 3.39 -0.31
C ARG A 101 -7.15 4.41 -0.73
N GLY A 102 -8.17 4.64 0.10
CA GLY A 102 -9.18 5.67 -0.13
C GLY A 102 -8.59 7.08 -0.19
N LEU A 103 -7.60 7.40 0.65
CA LEU A 103 -6.89 8.69 0.62
C LEU A 103 -6.23 8.93 -0.74
N VAL A 104 -5.46 7.95 -1.24
CA VAL A 104 -4.76 8.10 -2.52
C VAL A 104 -5.74 8.18 -3.69
N LYS A 105 -6.80 7.39 -3.67
CA LYS A 105 -7.85 7.44 -4.70
C LYS A 105 -8.59 8.78 -4.69
N CYS A 106 -8.88 9.32 -3.52
CA CYS A 106 -9.47 10.65 -3.38
C CYS A 106 -8.53 11.75 -3.93
N LEU A 107 -7.21 11.66 -3.71
CA LEU A 107 -6.22 12.55 -4.34
C LEU A 107 -6.20 12.40 -5.86
N GLY A 108 -6.44 11.19 -6.38
CA GLY A 108 -6.62 10.93 -7.81
C GLY A 108 -7.76 11.74 -8.42
N MET A 109 -8.86 11.92 -7.70
CA MET A 109 -9.99 12.76 -8.15
C MET A 109 -9.63 14.25 -8.25
N PHE A 110 -8.64 14.70 -7.48
CA PHE A 110 -8.05 16.03 -7.60
C PHE A 110 -7.01 16.14 -8.73
N GLY A 111 -6.70 15.05 -9.43
CA GLY A 111 -5.75 15.00 -10.55
C GLY A 111 -4.41 14.34 -10.21
N TYR A 112 -4.07 14.11 -8.94
CA TYR A 112 -2.80 13.52 -8.55
C TYR A 112 -2.72 12.04 -8.93
N GLY A 113 -1.79 11.71 -9.83
CA GLY A 113 -1.57 10.33 -10.26
C GLY A 113 -2.78 9.66 -10.93
N LEU A 114 -3.72 10.43 -11.45
CA LEU A 114 -4.97 9.92 -12.04
C LEU A 114 -4.72 8.88 -13.14
N PHE A 115 -3.62 8.99 -13.88
CA PHE A 115 -3.25 8.04 -14.94
C PHE A 115 -3.05 6.60 -14.43
N ILE A 116 -2.73 6.41 -13.14
CA ILE A 116 -2.51 5.11 -12.52
C ILE A 116 -3.83 4.32 -12.42
N TYR A 117 -4.94 5.04 -12.21
CA TYR A 117 -6.27 4.44 -12.06
C TYR A 117 -7.00 4.22 -13.39
N LYS A 118 -6.43 4.71 -14.53
CA LYS A 118 -7.04 4.49 -15.83
C LYS A 118 -7.02 3.00 -16.18
N GLY A 119 -8.20 2.40 -16.31
CA GLY A 119 -8.36 1.00 -16.63
C GLY A 119 -8.64 0.06 -15.45
N GLU A 120 -8.65 0.55 -14.21
CA GLU A 120 -8.99 -0.27 -13.03
C GLU A 120 -10.45 -0.80 -13.06
N ASP A 121 -11.37 -0.01 -13.62
CA ASP A 121 -12.81 -0.34 -13.65
C ASP A 121 -13.23 -1.14 -14.90
N LEU A 122 -12.28 -1.52 -15.76
CA LEU A 122 -12.59 -2.29 -16.96
C LEU A 122 -12.50 -3.79 -16.67
N PRO A 123 -13.49 -4.59 -17.13
CA PRO A 123 -13.40 -6.04 -17.05
C PRO A 123 -12.13 -6.54 -17.74
N PRO A 124 -11.47 -7.61 -17.22
CA PRO A 124 -10.19 -8.08 -17.73
C PRO A 124 -10.15 -8.43 -19.21
N ASP A 125 -11.31 -8.72 -19.82
CA ASP A 125 -11.42 -9.34 -21.14
C ASP A 125 -11.69 -8.36 -22.29
N ASN A 126 -11.84 -7.05 -22.04
CA ASN A 126 -12.30 -6.09 -23.06
C ASN A 126 -11.43 -4.83 -23.22
N VAL A 127 -10.18 -4.84 -22.85
CA VAL A 127 -9.31 -3.68 -23.08
C VAL A 127 -8.50 -3.89 -24.36
N PRO A 128 -8.74 -3.11 -25.43
CA PRO A 128 -7.73 -2.97 -26.48
C PRO A 128 -6.48 -2.35 -25.85
N ARG A 129 -5.41 -3.14 -25.76
CA ARG A 129 -4.11 -2.67 -25.31
C ARG A 129 -3.46 -1.81 -26.39
N GLU A 130 -4.02 -0.65 -26.65
CA GLU A 130 -3.36 0.34 -27.49
C GLU A 130 -3.01 1.58 -26.65
N THR A 131 -1.72 1.84 -26.66
CA THR A 131 -1.03 3.09 -26.25
C THR A 131 -0.83 3.35 -24.77
N ILE A 132 -0.16 2.42 -24.07
CA ILE A 132 0.96 2.85 -23.24
C ILE A 132 2.21 2.50 -24.05
N GLN A 133 2.93 3.51 -24.57
CA GLN A 133 4.17 3.29 -25.28
C GLN A 133 5.10 2.49 -24.36
N GLU A 134 5.37 1.25 -24.74
CA GLU A 134 6.38 0.41 -24.12
C GLU A 134 7.73 1.10 -24.29
N GLN A 135 8.23 1.68 -23.22
CA GLN A 135 9.66 1.90 -23.12
C GLN A 135 10.33 0.56 -22.73
N PRO A 136 11.56 0.30 -23.19
CA PRO A 136 12.18 -1.01 -23.17
C PRO A 136 12.14 -1.63 -21.75
N LYS A 137 11.80 -2.91 -21.69
CA LYS A 137 11.94 -3.74 -20.50
C LYS A 137 13.41 -3.81 -20.11
N GLU A 138 13.83 -3.02 -19.14
CA GLU A 138 14.95 -3.41 -18.30
C GLU A 138 14.40 -4.40 -17.27
N ASP A 139 15.08 -5.53 -17.15
CA ASP A 139 14.74 -6.63 -16.26
C ASP A 139 14.56 -6.12 -14.84
N TYR A 140 13.29 -5.95 -14.43
CA TYR A 140 12.93 -5.67 -13.05
C TYR A 140 12.84 -7.01 -12.32
N VAL A 141 13.80 -7.24 -11.44
CA VAL A 141 13.70 -8.26 -10.41
C VAL A 141 12.47 -7.93 -9.57
N ASP A 142 11.55 -8.87 -9.52
CA ASP A 142 10.27 -8.80 -8.80
C ASP A 142 10.57 -8.88 -7.28
N GLU A 143 10.92 -7.74 -6.69
CA GLU A 143 11.05 -7.63 -5.24
C GLU A 143 9.72 -7.13 -4.68
N ASP A 144 9.01 -8.08 -4.05
CA ASP A 144 8.16 -7.93 -2.90
C ASP A 144 6.65 -7.84 -3.05
N ASN A 145 6.09 -9.01 -2.95
CA ASN A 145 4.81 -9.28 -2.29
C ASN A 145 4.76 -8.66 -0.89
N HIS A 146 4.06 -7.56 -0.71
CA HIS A 146 3.95 -6.88 0.60
C HIS A 146 3.28 -7.79 1.67
N ALA A 147 2.39 -8.72 1.26
CA ALA A 147 1.86 -9.77 2.15
C ALA A 147 2.92 -10.80 2.52
N ASP A 148 3.82 -11.12 1.60
CA ASP A 148 4.98 -11.98 1.75
C ASP A 148 5.99 -11.37 2.72
N ASN A 149 6.25 -10.07 2.64
CA ASN A 149 7.12 -9.36 3.58
C ASN A 149 6.51 -9.24 4.96
N MET A 150 5.19 -9.04 5.07
CA MET A 150 4.53 -9.01 6.38
C MET A 150 4.55 -10.35 7.09
N GLU A 151 4.49 -11.47 6.36
CA GLU A 151 4.65 -12.80 6.97
C GLU A 151 6.09 -12.96 7.47
N LYS A 152 7.11 -12.58 6.69
CA LYS A 152 8.52 -12.58 7.09
C LYS A 152 8.75 -11.71 8.31
N GLU A 153 8.33 -10.43 8.27
CA GLU A 153 8.47 -9.47 9.36
C GLU A 153 7.76 -9.95 10.63
N GLY A 154 6.58 -10.55 10.48
CA GLY A 154 5.83 -11.11 11.61
C GLY A 154 6.59 -12.22 12.33
N TYR A 155 7.18 -13.17 11.58
CA TYR A 155 8.03 -14.21 12.14
C TYR A 155 9.32 -13.65 12.73
N GLU A 156 9.95 -12.69 12.05
CA GLU A 156 11.16 -12.05 12.52
C GLU A 156 10.97 -11.32 13.87
N VAL A 157 9.91 -10.54 14.00
CA VAL A 157 9.57 -9.84 15.25
C VAL A 157 9.32 -10.84 16.38
N VAL A 158 8.54 -11.90 16.14
CA VAL A 158 8.24 -12.91 17.16
C VAL A 158 9.50 -13.66 17.59
N ILE A 159 10.29 -14.17 16.64
CA ILE A 159 11.49 -14.94 16.93
C ILE A 159 12.52 -14.06 17.70
N ASN A 160 12.70 -12.83 17.28
CA ASN A 160 13.64 -11.90 17.92
C ASN A 160 13.18 -11.41 19.31
N SER A 161 11.90 -11.46 19.61
CA SER A 161 11.35 -11.10 20.93
C SER A 161 11.52 -12.18 21.99
N ILE A 162 11.89 -13.42 21.61
CA ILE A 162 12.08 -14.54 22.55
C ILE A 162 13.50 -14.47 23.11
N ASP A 163 13.64 -14.26 24.42
CA ASP A 163 14.93 -14.06 25.11
C ASP A 163 15.50 -15.32 25.77
N ASN A 164 14.77 -16.43 25.72
CA ASN A 164 15.13 -17.70 26.34
C ASN A 164 15.20 -18.80 25.27
N ILE A 165 16.24 -19.65 25.36
CA ILE A 165 16.46 -20.71 24.36
C ILE A 165 15.39 -21.81 24.42
N ASP A 166 14.92 -22.18 25.62
CA ASP A 166 13.91 -23.23 25.79
C ASP A 166 12.56 -22.77 25.22
N ASP A 167 12.22 -21.49 25.44
CA ASP A 167 11.03 -20.85 24.89
C ASP A 167 11.11 -20.77 23.36
N LEU A 168 12.27 -20.46 22.80
CA LEU A 168 12.48 -20.41 21.35
C LEU A 168 12.32 -21.81 20.72
N VAL A 169 12.86 -22.84 21.34
CA VAL A 169 12.75 -24.23 20.88
C VAL A 169 11.31 -24.71 20.97
N SER A 170 10.60 -24.40 22.05
CA SER A 170 9.16 -24.72 22.22
C SER A 170 8.33 -24.04 21.13
N TRP A 171 8.54 -22.74 20.93
CA TRP A 171 7.86 -21.95 19.90
C TRP A 171 8.08 -22.56 18.50
N GLY A 172 9.31 -22.96 18.18
CA GLY A 172 9.66 -23.58 16.91
C GLY A 172 8.92 -24.91 16.67
N LYS A 173 8.76 -25.72 17.73
CA LYS A 173 7.98 -26.99 17.65
C LYS A 173 6.49 -26.71 17.41
N ASP A 174 5.92 -25.76 18.13
CA ASP A 174 4.49 -25.43 18.07
C ASP A 174 4.09 -24.79 16.71
N ASN A 175 5.04 -24.14 16.04
CA ASN A 175 4.84 -23.49 14.75
C ASN A 175 5.40 -24.27 13.55
N ALA A 176 5.99 -25.45 13.75
CA ALA A 176 6.65 -26.22 12.71
C ALA A 176 5.78 -26.47 11.48
N ASP A 177 4.51 -26.86 11.68
CA ASP A 177 3.56 -27.11 10.59
C ASP A 177 3.21 -25.86 9.79
N LYS A 178 3.10 -24.71 10.46
CA LYS A 178 2.83 -23.41 9.80
C LYS A 178 4.04 -22.97 9.00
N ILE A 179 5.24 -23.06 9.60
CA ILE A 179 6.50 -22.71 8.95
C ILE A 179 6.72 -23.58 7.70
N ASN A 180 6.48 -24.89 7.79
CA ASN A 180 6.66 -25.82 6.66
C ASN A 180 5.69 -25.58 5.50
N LYS A 181 4.54 -24.94 5.75
CA LYS A 181 3.54 -24.55 4.74
C LYS A 181 3.75 -23.14 4.20
N SER A 182 4.62 -22.37 4.82
CA SER A 182 4.94 -20.99 4.40
C SER A 182 5.83 -21.01 3.14
N ASN A 183 5.61 -20.05 2.24
CA ASN A 183 6.50 -19.79 1.11
C ASN A 183 7.89 -19.30 1.56
N HIS A 184 8.05 -18.94 2.85
CA HIS A 184 9.26 -18.37 3.44
C HIS A 184 9.97 -19.33 4.40
N THR A 185 9.72 -20.62 4.30
CA THR A 185 10.27 -21.66 5.18
C THR A 185 11.78 -21.50 5.41
N GLU A 186 12.57 -21.29 4.36
CA GLU A 186 14.04 -21.17 4.49
C GLU A 186 14.45 -19.87 5.20
N TYR A 187 13.79 -18.76 4.91
CA TYR A 187 14.02 -17.49 5.58
C TYR A 187 13.72 -17.55 7.08
N ILE A 188 12.53 -18.09 7.44
CA ILE A 188 12.10 -18.22 8.84
C ILE A 188 13.04 -19.13 9.63
N ARG A 189 13.48 -20.25 9.01
CA ARG A 189 14.50 -21.15 9.62
C ARG A 189 15.83 -20.46 9.81
N GLY A 190 16.25 -19.61 8.86
CA GLY A 190 17.49 -18.84 8.96
C GLY A 190 17.47 -17.90 10.18
N ILE A 191 16.38 -17.13 10.37
CA ILE A 191 16.23 -16.25 11.55
C ILE A 191 16.20 -17.05 12.84
N PHE A 192 15.46 -18.17 12.86
CA PHE A 192 15.38 -19.05 14.04
C PHE A 192 16.76 -19.56 14.45
N ILE A 193 17.56 -20.03 13.50
CA ILE A 193 18.93 -20.52 13.75
C ILE A 193 19.81 -19.37 14.26
N SER A 194 19.78 -18.21 13.62
CA SER A 194 20.55 -17.02 14.05
C SER A 194 20.19 -16.62 15.47
N ARG A 195 18.92 -16.57 15.82
CA ARG A 195 18.47 -16.22 17.17
C ARG A 195 18.89 -17.27 18.19
N LYS A 196 18.79 -18.56 17.85
CA LYS A 196 19.22 -19.66 18.71
C LYS A 196 20.70 -19.56 19.03
N THR A 197 21.56 -19.37 18.03
CA THR A 197 23.01 -19.18 18.23
C THR A 197 23.30 -17.96 19.11
N ALA A 198 22.62 -16.84 18.87
CA ALA A 198 22.79 -15.64 19.69
C ALA A 198 22.36 -15.82 21.15
N LEU A 199 21.44 -16.73 21.46
CA LEU A 199 21.05 -17.07 22.83
C LEU A 199 22.00 -18.07 23.47
N GLU A 200 22.57 -19.01 22.69
CA GLU A 200 23.60 -19.97 23.13
C GLU A 200 24.90 -19.26 23.51
N ASP A 201 25.30 -18.21 22.79
CA ASP A 201 26.51 -17.42 23.03
C ASP A 201 26.41 -16.52 24.28
N ARG A 202 25.21 -16.38 24.89
CA ARG A 202 24.98 -15.60 26.12
C ARG A 202 25.12 -16.41 27.42
N VAL A 203 25.29 -17.73 27.32
CA VAL A 203 25.45 -18.66 28.45
C VAL A 203 26.91 -18.99 28.63
#